data_8aecfbe45989b782d937da339bb1272f
#
_entry.id   8aecfbe45989b782d937da339bb1272f
#
_cell.length_a   1.000
_cell.length_b   1.000
_cell.length_c   1.000
_cell.angle_alpha   90.00
_cell.angle_beta   90.00
_cell.angle_gamma   90.00
#
_symmetry.space_group_name_H-M   'P 1'
#
loop_
_entity.id
_entity.type
_entity.pdbx_description
1 polymer ?
#
loop_
_entity_poly.entity_id
_entity_poly.type
_entity_poly.pdbx_seq_one_letter_code
_entity_poly.pdbx_strand_id
1 'polypeptide(L)'
;NYNLITLEGSTSGRQSFYGQGAGRYPTAYNVVQDCMDFIRGRGFYCAYGPKTPVRNDRKKCYYIRTAHPDGWLEGHTAGHWGEAVITEQVAVAEAHGWLQNHPGTFLCALPDGKEGIASC
;
A
#
# COMPACT_ATOMS: atom_id res chain seq x y z
N ASN A 1 2.67 -10.56 14.73
CA ASN A 1 3.70 -9.58 15.10
C ASN A 1 4.78 -9.35 14.03
N TYR A 2 4.72 -10.09 12.92
CA TYR A 2 5.69 -9.95 11.84
C TYR A 2 5.16 -8.99 10.78
N ASN A 3 6.04 -8.10 10.32
CA ASN A 3 5.79 -7.17 9.23
C ASN A 3 6.68 -7.53 8.05
N LEU A 4 6.15 -7.34 6.86
CA LEU A 4 6.88 -7.42 5.60
C LEU A 4 6.71 -6.10 4.86
N ILE A 5 7.83 -5.47 4.52
CA ILE A 5 7.86 -4.28 3.68
C ILE A 5 8.62 -4.63 2.43
N THR A 6 8.01 -4.45 1.27
CA THR A 6 8.67 -4.64 -0.02
C THR A 6 8.79 -3.29 -0.73
N LEU A 7 10.00 -2.98 -1.13
CA LEU A 7 10.34 -1.81 -1.95
C LEU A 7 10.77 -2.30 -3.34
N GLU A 8 10.32 -1.62 -4.37
CA GLU A 8 10.72 -1.90 -5.74
C GLU A 8 11.20 -0.61 -6.40
N GLY A 9 12.45 -0.61 -6.80
CA GLY A 9 13.08 0.53 -7.47
C GLY A 9 13.63 0.14 -8.83
N SER A 10 13.64 1.08 -9.75
CA SER A 10 14.15 0.86 -11.11
C SER A 10 15.63 0.44 -11.15
N THR A 11 16.42 0.89 -10.18
CA THR A 11 17.86 0.60 -10.08
C THR A 11 18.16 -0.47 -9.04
N SER A 12 17.46 -0.45 -7.89
CA SER A 12 17.70 -1.37 -6.77
C SER A 12 16.99 -2.71 -6.94
N GLY A 13 16.04 -2.82 -7.88
CA GLY A 13 15.19 -3.99 -8.00
C GLY A 13 14.24 -4.13 -6.81
N ARG A 14 13.77 -5.35 -6.57
CA ARG A 14 12.88 -5.67 -5.45
C ARG A 14 13.69 -6.03 -4.22
N GLN A 15 13.42 -5.33 -3.12
CA GLN A 15 14.00 -5.59 -1.81
C GLN A 15 12.87 -5.80 -0.79
N SER A 16 13.00 -6.83 0.03
CA SER A 16 12.00 -7.15 1.06
C SER A 16 12.66 -7.16 2.44
N PHE A 17 12.02 -6.50 3.38
CA PHE A 17 12.42 -6.41 4.78
C PHE A 17 11.37 -7.13 5.62
N TYR A 18 11.80 -8.16 6.32
CA TYR A 18 10.93 -8.96 7.17
C TYR A 18 11.43 -8.95 8.61
N GLY A 19 10.51 -8.71 9.55
CA GLY A 19 10.89 -8.68 10.96
C GLY A 19 9.71 -8.45 11.90
N GLN A 20 9.99 -8.52 13.19
CA GLN A 20 9.02 -8.19 14.22
C GLN A 20 8.91 -6.66 14.34
N GLY A 21 7.78 -6.09 13.91
CA GLY A 21 7.49 -4.66 14.04
C GLY A 21 6.64 -4.31 15.26
N ALA A 22 6.01 -5.31 15.88
CA ALA A 22 5.16 -5.12 17.05
C ALA A 22 5.47 -6.17 18.12
N GLY A 23 5.15 -5.83 19.36
CA GLY A 23 5.36 -6.67 20.52
C GLY A 23 6.16 -5.96 21.60
N ARG A 24 5.98 -6.41 22.84
CA ARG A 24 6.56 -5.79 24.04
C ARG A 24 8.09 -5.58 23.93
N TYR A 25 8.81 -6.60 23.54
CA TYR A 25 10.27 -6.57 23.51
C TYR A 25 10.84 -5.81 22.29
N PRO A 26 10.38 -6.05 21.04
CA PRO A 26 10.85 -5.28 19.89
C PRO A 26 10.61 -3.79 20.02
N THR A 27 9.45 -3.39 20.55
CA THR A 27 9.13 -1.99 20.77
C THR A 27 10.04 -1.37 21.84
N ALA A 28 10.23 -2.04 22.98
CA ALA A 28 11.12 -1.56 24.04
C ALA A 28 12.58 -1.44 23.55
N TYR A 29 13.05 -2.41 22.75
CA TYR A 29 14.38 -2.36 22.18
C TYR A 29 14.57 -1.12 21.30
N ASN A 30 13.63 -0.83 20.41
CA ASN A 30 13.71 0.34 19.53
C ASN A 30 13.71 1.65 20.31
N VAL A 31 12.85 1.78 21.34
CA VAL A 31 12.84 2.96 22.20
C VAL A 31 14.18 3.16 22.91
N VAL A 32 14.77 2.10 23.46
CA VAL A 32 16.09 2.17 24.10
C VAL A 32 17.17 2.55 23.07
N GLN A 33 17.12 1.98 21.88
CA GLN A 33 18.07 2.31 20.80
C GLN A 33 17.98 3.79 20.39
N ASP A 34 16.78 4.32 20.22
CA ASP A 34 16.54 5.72 19.90
C ASP A 34 17.09 6.65 21.00
N CYS A 35 16.87 6.31 22.28
CA CYS A 35 17.45 7.05 23.41
C CYS A 35 18.98 7.02 23.38
N MET A 36 19.58 5.88 23.13
CA MET A 36 21.04 5.74 23.05
C MET A 36 21.64 6.55 21.89
N ASP A 37 20.95 6.55 20.73
CA ASP A 37 21.40 7.31 19.58
C ASP A 37 21.28 8.83 19.83
N PHE A 38 20.20 9.25 20.49
CA PHE A 38 20.07 10.65 20.94
C PHE A 38 21.21 11.09 21.88
N ILE A 39 21.51 10.28 22.91
CA ILE A 39 22.59 10.56 23.87
C ILE A 39 23.96 10.64 23.17
N ARG A 40 24.16 9.81 22.15
CA ARG A 40 25.41 9.78 21.36
C ARG A 40 25.48 10.87 20.27
N GLY A 41 24.47 11.74 20.19
CA GLY A 41 24.38 12.77 19.17
C GLY A 41 24.18 12.22 17.75
N ARG A 42 23.73 10.97 17.62
CA ARG A 42 23.37 10.36 16.35
C ARG A 42 21.93 10.73 16.02
N GLY A 43 21.74 11.97 15.57
CA GLY A 43 20.44 12.39 15.04
C GLY A 43 20.15 11.76 13.69
N PHE A 44 18.88 11.58 13.38
CA PHE A 44 18.44 11.22 12.03
C PHE A 44 18.80 12.35 11.07
N TYR A 45 19.86 12.18 10.32
CA TYR A 45 20.11 12.99 9.14
C TYR A 45 19.26 12.45 7.97
N CYS A 46 17.98 12.75 7.97
CA CYS A 46 17.27 12.77 6.70
C CYS A 46 17.71 14.04 5.97
N ALA A 47 18.72 13.94 5.14
CA ALA A 47 18.92 14.93 4.11
C ALA A 47 17.69 14.88 3.20
N TYR A 48 16.66 15.68 3.54
CA TYR A 48 15.53 15.88 2.63
C TYR A 48 16.10 16.62 1.42
N GLY A 49 16.43 15.86 0.39
CA GLY A 49 16.62 16.43 -0.93
C GLY A 49 15.36 17.18 -1.39
N PRO A 50 15.39 17.86 -2.53
CA PRO A 50 14.20 18.50 -3.06
C PRO A 50 13.05 17.50 -3.05
N LYS A 51 11.92 17.91 -2.45
CA LYS A 51 10.73 17.04 -2.33
C LYS A 51 10.29 16.63 -3.73
N THR A 52 10.60 15.41 -4.12
CA THR A 52 10.05 14.84 -5.34
C THR A 52 8.57 14.59 -5.09
N PRO A 53 7.66 15.20 -5.85
CA PRO A 53 6.24 14.98 -5.66
C PRO A 53 5.93 13.50 -5.88
N VAL A 54 5.20 12.91 -4.93
CA VAL A 54 4.66 11.56 -5.10
C VAL A 54 3.62 11.60 -6.20
N ARG A 55 3.81 10.78 -7.25
CA ARG A 55 2.83 10.64 -8.31
C ARG A 55 1.88 9.49 -8.00
N ASN A 56 0.58 9.78 -8.02
CA ASN A 56 -0.50 8.80 -7.86
C ASN A 56 -1.20 8.50 -9.21
N ASP A 57 -0.48 8.68 -10.30
CA ASP A 57 -0.95 8.42 -11.66
C ASP A 57 -0.80 6.95 -12.09
N ARG A 58 -0.17 6.14 -11.26
CA ARG A 58 -0.04 4.70 -11.51
C ARG A 58 -1.43 4.04 -11.53
N LYS A 59 -1.67 3.20 -12.53
CA LYS A 59 -2.91 2.43 -12.63
C LYS A 59 -2.72 1.05 -12.00
N LYS A 60 -3.77 0.55 -11.35
CA LYS A 60 -3.84 -0.76 -10.71
C LYS A 60 -5.24 -1.35 -10.90
N CYS A 61 -5.33 -2.68 -10.91
CA CYS A 61 -6.59 -3.36 -10.70
C CYS A 61 -6.86 -3.45 -9.20
N TYR A 62 -8.10 -3.37 -8.80
CA TYR A 62 -8.51 -3.42 -7.41
C TYR A 62 -9.51 -4.53 -7.17
N TYR A 63 -9.37 -5.18 -6.02
CA TYR A 63 -10.41 -5.98 -5.39
C TYR A 63 -11.21 -5.05 -4.49
N ILE A 64 -12.51 -4.94 -4.74
CA ILE A 64 -13.42 -4.06 -4.00
C ILE A 64 -14.59 -4.87 -3.48
N ARG A 65 -14.86 -4.75 -2.17
CA ARG A 65 -16.07 -5.29 -1.54
C ARG A 65 -16.81 -4.15 -0.86
N THR A 66 -18.02 -3.89 -1.33
CA THR A 66 -18.91 -2.83 -0.82
C THR A 66 -20.35 -3.32 -0.76
N ALA A 67 -21.11 -2.79 0.21
CA ALA A 67 -22.55 -3.01 0.29
C ALA A 67 -23.35 -2.07 -0.65
N HIS A 68 -22.69 -1.02 -1.16
CA HIS A 68 -23.36 0.02 -1.94
C HIS A 68 -22.58 0.27 -3.24
N PRO A 69 -22.70 -0.64 -4.24
CA PRO A 69 -22.13 -0.39 -5.57
C PRO A 69 -22.82 0.81 -6.22
N ASP A 70 -22.08 1.54 -7.02
CA ASP A 70 -22.54 2.71 -7.75
C ASP A 70 -22.10 2.66 -9.22
N GLY A 71 -22.54 3.64 -10.00
CA GLY A 71 -22.23 3.71 -11.42
C GLY A 71 -20.75 3.84 -11.76
N TRP A 72 -19.92 4.38 -10.84
CA TRP A 72 -18.48 4.41 -11.02
C TRP A 72 -17.90 3.00 -10.96
N LEU A 73 -18.29 2.22 -9.94
CA LEU A 73 -17.81 0.85 -9.78
C LEU A 73 -18.27 -0.04 -10.92
N GLU A 74 -19.55 0.11 -11.35
CA GLU A 74 -20.11 -0.62 -12.49
C GLU A 74 -19.34 -0.33 -13.79
N GLY A 75 -18.98 0.95 -14.01
CA GLY A 75 -18.25 1.39 -15.19
C GLY A 75 -16.79 0.91 -15.25
N HIS A 76 -16.20 0.55 -14.11
CA HIS A 76 -14.82 0.04 -14.02
C HIS A 76 -14.73 -1.45 -13.70
N THR A 77 -15.85 -2.19 -13.74
CA THR A 77 -15.87 -3.61 -13.42
C THR A 77 -15.29 -4.44 -14.56
N ALA A 78 -14.18 -5.14 -14.30
CA ALA A 78 -13.62 -6.15 -15.19
C ALA A 78 -14.18 -7.56 -14.91
N GLY A 79 -14.59 -7.82 -13.67
CA GLY A 79 -15.14 -9.13 -13.29
C GLY A 79 -15.55 -9.19 -11.82
N HIS A 80 -15.96 -10.37 -11.39
CA HIS A 80 -16.40 -10.62 -10.03
C HIS A 80 -15.65 -11.80 -9.41
N TRP A 81 -15.38 -11.70 -8.11
CA TRP A 81 -14.86 -12.80 -7.29
C TRP A 81 -15.75 -12.94 -6.05
N GLY A 82 -16.72 -13.86 -6.10
CA GLY A 82 -17.76 -13.96 -5.10
C GLY A 82 -18.58 -12.66 -5.04
N GLU A 83 -18.68 -12.06 -3.88
CA GLU A 83 -19.35 -10.77 -3.66
C GLU A 83 -18.48 -9.54 -3.97
N ALA A 84 -17.24 -9.76 -4.33
CA ALA A 84 -16.34 -8.65 -4.63
C ALA A 84 -16.26 -8.38 -6.12
N VAL A 85 -16.00 -7.13 -6.44
CA VAL A 85 -15.74 -6.63 -7.80
C VAL A 85 -14.24 -6.55 -8.03
N ILE A 86 -13.80 -7.02 -9.18
CA ILE A 86 -12.45 -6.78 -9.70
C ILE A 86 -12.54 -5.66 -10.74
N THR A 87 -11.76 -4.61 -10.54
CA THR A 87 -11.78 -3.48 -11.47
C THR A 87 -10.81 -3.67 -12.64
N GLU A 88 -11.05 -2.96 -13.73
CA GLU A 88 -10.02 -2.62 -14.71
C GLU A 88 -8.86 -1.85 -14.08
N GLN A 89 -7.88 -1.49 -14.89
CA GLN A 89 -6.78 -0.64 -14.44
C GLN A 89 -7.25 0.80 -14.21
N VAL A 90 -7.41 1.17 -12.94
CA VAL A 90 -7.84 2.50 -12.50
C VAL A 90 -6.67 3.22 -11.84
N ALA A 91 -6.59 4.55 -12.01
CA ALA A 91 -5.57 5.35 -11.36
C ALA A 91 -5.72 5.30 -9.82
N VAL A 92 -4.58 5.22 -9.11
CA VAL A 92 -4.58 5.17 -7.64
C VAL A 92 -5.34 6.35 -7.04
N ALA A 93 -5.12 7.55 -7.55
CA ALA A 93 -5.80 8.75 -7.06
C ALA A 93 -7.33 8.68 -7.23
N GLU A 94 -7.79 8.13 -8.34
CA GLU A 94 -9.20 7.97 -8.66
C GLU A 94 -9.87 6.95 -7.73
N ALA A 95 -9.28 5.77 -7.60
CA ALA A 95 -9.78 4.71 -6.71
C ALA A 95 -9.86 5.17 -5.25
N HIS A 96 -8.84 5.91 -4.76
CA HIS A 96 -8.84 6.48 -3.42
C HIS A 96 -9.86 7.60 -3.26
N GLY A 97 -10.06 8.46 -4.27
CA GLY A 97 -11.09 9.49 -4.26
C GLY A 97 -12.50 8.90 -4.16
N TRP A 98 -12.74 7.83 -4.91
CA TRP A 98 -14.00 7.09 -4.82
C TRP A 98 -14.20 6.48 -3.43
N LEU A 99 -13.18 5.83 -2.86
CA LEU A 99 -13.22 5.19 -1.54
C LEU A 99 -13.60 6.17 -0.42
N GLN A 100 -13.13 7.43 -0.49
CA GLN A 100 -13.43 8.45 0.54
C GLN A 100 -14.94 8.71 0.69
N ASN A 101 -15.72 8.52 -0.39
CA ASN A 101 -17.15 8.71 -0.40
C ASN A 101 -17.95 7.43 -0.10
N HIS A 102 -17.26 6.30 0.14
CA HIS A 102 -17.89 4.99 0.35
C HIS A 102 -17.41 4.35 1.67
N PRO A 103 -17.81 4.89 2.83
CA PRO A 103 -17.43 4.35 4.13
C PRO A 103 -17.91 2.88 4.28
N GLY A 104 -17.09 2.05 4.93
CA GLY A 104 -17.37 0.62 5.08
C GLY A 104 -16.97 -0.25 3.89
N THR A 105 -16.42 0.34 2.83
CA THR A 105 -15.88 -0.39 1.69
C THR A 105 -14.47 -0.90 1.98
N PHE A 106 -14.19 -2.14 1.60
CA PHE A 106 -12.85 -2.70 1.56
C PHE A 106 -12.29 -2.58 0.13
N LEU A 107 -11.09 -2.01 0.00
CA LEU A 107 -10.37 -1.86 -1.26
C LEU A 107 -8.94 -2.35 -1.09
N CYS A 108 -8.48 -3.20 -2.01
CA CYS A 108 -7.11 -3.70 -2.04
C CYS A 108 -6.59 -3.69 -3.48
N ALA A 109 -5.40 -3.13 -3.69
CA ALA A 109 -4.74 -3.20 -4.99
C ALA A 109 -4.25 -4.61 -5.26
N LEU A 110 -4.47 -5.09 -6.47
CA LEU A 110 -3.99 -6.40 -6.91
C LEU A 110 -2.52 -6.29 -7.39
N PRO A 111 -1.71 -7.35 -7.19
CA PRO A 111 -0.34 -7.38 -7.68
C PRO A 111 -0.28 -7.33 -9.20
N ASP A 112 0.75 -6.67 -9.73
CA ASP A 112 1.05 -6.70 -11.16
C ASP A 112 1.66 -8.07 -11.49
N GLY A 113 0.93 -8.95 -12.16
CA GLY A 113 1.47 -10.24 -12.56
C GLY A 113 0.40 -11.21 -13.07
N LYS A 114 0.78 -11.98 -14.09
CA LYS A 114 -0.08 -12.87 -14.85
C LYS A 114 -0.47 -14.17 -14.14
N GLU A 115 -0.20 -14.34 -12.87
CA GLU A 115 -0.47 -15.60 -12.17
C GLU A 115 -1.66 -15.43 -11.22
N GLY A 116 -2.84 -15.84 -11.68
CA GLY A 116 -3.95 -16.20 -10.83
C GLY A 116 -5.25 -15.41 -10.91
N ILE A 117 -5.31 -14.31 -11.65
CA ILE A 117 -6.57 -13.61 -11.95
C ILE A 117 -6.62 -13.39 -13.44
N ALA A 118 -7.66 -13.92 -14.10
CA ALA A 118 -7.87 -13.74 -15.53
C ALA A 118 -7.65 -12.28 -15.90
N SER A 119 -6.73 -12.08 -16.84
CA SER A 119 -6.31 -10.82 -17.45
C SER A 119 -7.25 -9.63 -17.17
N CYS A 120 -6.87 -8.79 -16.20
CA CYS A 120 -7.32 -7.40 -16.22
C CYS A 120 -6.74 -6.71 -17.44
#